data_706773c984fcb6639d4e07b7a8251282
#
_entry.id   706773c984fcb6639d4e07b7a8251282
#
_cell.length_a   1.000
_cell.length_b   1.000
_cell.length_c   1.000
_cell.angle_alpha   90.00
_cell.angle_beta   90.00
_cell.angle_gamma   90.00
#
_symmetry.space_group_name_H-M   'P 1'
#
loop_
_entity.id
_entity.type
_entity.pdbx_description
1 polymer ?
#
loop_
_entity_poly.entity_id
_entity_poly.type
_entity_poly.pdbx_seq_one_letter_code
_entity_poly.pdbx_strand_id
1 'polypeptide(L)'
;IRIEEEPDRYMIQSCATDTNERVWAEKIGELFEYCARNGIKSAYSIGYRQNTKEIQSGIFDQYSVFYELLDEKPQKVNYSVRPAGMYLIAYHKGKWQTLEDTYKKILEYGKENKIQLGAHCYEDILFDSLTMSEEEEYLTRIVFEIQSSKSGK
;
A
#
# COMPACT_ATOMS: atom_id res chain seq x y z
N ILE A 1 1.85 -15.66 -3.37
CA ILE A 1 2.45 -14.58 -4.19
C ILE A 1 2.07 -14.83 -5.63
N ARG A 2 1.56 -13.81 -6.29
CA ARG A 2 1.17 -13.96 -7.68
C ARG A 2 1.17 -12.60 -8.39
N ILE A 3 1.14 -12.66 -9.71
CA ILE A 3 1.04 -11.47 -10.55
C ILE A 3 -0.41 -11.34 -10.98
N GLU A 4 -0.99 -10.16 -10.78
CA GLU A 4 -2.37 -9.90 -11.16
C GLU A 4 -2.48 -8.60 -11.92
N GLU A 5 -3.42 -8.55 -12.84
CA GLU A 5 -3.77 -7.31 -13.51
C GLU A 5 -4.77 -6.57 -12.63
N GLU A 6 -4.52 -5.29 -12.38
CA GLU A 6 -5.37 -4.46 -11.53
C GLU A 6 -5.90 -3.28 -12.34
N PRO A 7 -7.12 -2.84 -12.07
CA PRO A 7 -7.65 -1.64 -12.72
C PRO A 7 -7.11 -0.38 -12.07
N ASP A 8 -7.41 0.77 -12.65
CA ASP A 8 -7.12 2.04 -11.98
C ASP A 8 -7.85 2.06 -10.64
N ARG A 9 -7.14 2.50 -9.62
CA ARG A 9 -7.74 2.76 -8.32
C ARG A 9 -7.45 4.19 -7.93
N TYR A 10 -8.34 4.75 -7.15
CA TYR A 10 -8.24 6.16 -6.77
C TYR A 10 -7.88 6.26 -5.30
N MET A 11 -7.10 7.26 -4.95
CA MET A 11 -6.61 7.40 -3.58
C MET A 11 -6.75 8.83 -3.13
N ILE A 12 -7.24 9.02 -1.92
CA ILE A 12 -7.10 10.28 -1.22
C ILE A 12 -5.89 10.08 -0.33
N GLN A 13 -4.86 10.90 -0.49
CA GLN A 13 -3.60 10.63 0.19
C GLN A 13 -3.10 11.80 1.02
N SER A 14 -2.30 11.46 2.00
CA SER A 14 -1.57 12.40 2.84
C SER A 14 -0.12 11.96 2.87
N CYS A 15 0.79 12.90 2.62
CA CYS A 15 2.22 12.56 2.54
C CYS A 15 2.88 12.79 3.90
N ALA A 16 3.70 11.84 4.30
CA ALA A 16 4.47 11.98 5.52
C ALA A 16 5.62 12.94 5.27
N THR A 17 5.85 13.84 6.23
CA THR A 17 6.94 14.80 6.13
C THR A 17 8.18 14.34 6.88
N ASP A 18 8.06 13.26 7.62
CA ASP A 18 9.17 12.70 8.39
C ASP A 18 8.87 11.22 8.62
N THR A 19 9.85 10.46 9.11
CA THR A 19 9.71 9.03 9.30
C THR A 19 9.57 8.67 10.77
N ASN A 20 8.74 9.39 11.52
CA ASN A 20 8.46 9.03 12.90
C ASN A 20 6.96 8.85 13.11
N GLU A 21 6.63 8.01 14.08
CA GLU A 21 5.25 7.60 14.33
C GLU A 21 4.34 8.78 14.70
N ARG A 22 4.89 9.79 15.31
CA ARG A 22 4.10 10.97 15.69
C ARG A 22 3.63 11.72 14.45
N VAL A 23 4.51 11.93 13.49
CA VAL A 23 4.15 12.59 12.24
C VAL A 23 3.17 11.72 11.47
N TRP A 24 3.39 10.40 11.45
CA TRP A 24 2.48 9.48 10.78
C TRP A 24 1.07 9.58 11.38
N ALA A 25 0.96 9.57 12.71
CA ALA A 25 -0.33 9.67 13.37
C ALA A 25 -1.05 10.97 13.03
N GLU A 26 -0.31 12.08 12.96
CA GLU A 26 -0.88 13.36 12.57
C GLU A 26 -1.42 13.33 11.15
N LYS A 27 -0.65 12.78 10.23
CA LYS A 27 -1.03 12.73 8.81
C LYS A 27 -2.22 11.79 8.59
N ILE A 28 -2.25 10.67 9.29
CA ILE A 28 -3.39 9.75 9.23
C ILE A 28 -4.64 10.42 9.78
N GLY A 29 -4.50 11.15 10.90
CA GLY A 29 -5.62 11.87 11.49
C GLY A 29 -6.16 12.94 10.56
N GLU A 30 -5.28 13.68 9.88
CA GLU A 30 -5.68 14.69 8.90
C GLU A 30 -6.44 14.05 7.75
N LEU A 31 -6.00 12.88 7.30
CA LEU A 31 -6.63 12.16 6.22
C LEU A 31 -8.04 11.70 6.62
N PHE A 32 -8.19 11.14 7.81
CA PHE A 32 -9.50 10.74 8.33
C PHE A 32 -10.46 11.93 8.38
N GLU A 33 -9.96 13.06 8.87
CA GLU A 33 -10.79 14.24 9.00
C GLU A 33 -11.22 14.79 7.65
N TYR A 34 -10.29 14.83 6.71
CA TYR A 34 -10.57 15.29 5.36
C TYR A 34 -11.64 14.42 4.70
N CYS A 35 -11.50 13.10 4.80
CA CYS A 35 -12.46 12.18 4.19
C CYS A 35 -13.82 12.29 4.85
N ALA A 36 -13.86 12.43 6.17
CA ALA A 36 -15.13 12.58 6.88
C ALA A 36 -15.86 13.84 6.46
N ARG A 37 -15.13 14.95 6.35
CA ARG A 37 -15.75 16.21 5.94
C ARG A 37 -16.28 16.19 4.52
N ASN A 38 -15.69 15.39 3.66
CA ASN A 38 -16.06 15.34 2.25
C ASN A 38 -16.91 14.12 1.91
N GLY A 39 -17.39 13.38 2.91
CA GLY A 39 -18.27 12.26 2.70
C GLY A 39 -17.64 11.09 1.96
N ILE A 40 -16.32 10.97 2.04
CA ILE A 40 -15.59 9.92 1.36
C ILE A 40 -15.51 8.68 2.24
N LYS A 41 -15.91 7.53 1.71
CA LYS A 41 -15.87 6.27 2.42
C LYS A 41 -15.09 5.26 1.60
N SER A 42 -14.34 4.41 2.27
CA SER A 42 -13.59 3.34 1.65
C SER A 42 -13.99 2.02 2.27
N ALA A 43 -13.91 0.96 1.48
CA ALA A 43 -14.10 -0.40 1.99
C ALA A 43 -12.87 -0.88 2.78
N TYR A 44 -11.79 -0.14 2.74
CA TYR A 44 -10.52 -0.54 3.36
C TYR A 44 -10.12 0.43 4.46
N SER A 45 -9.29 -0.02 5.38
CA SER A 45 -8.65 0.85 6.34
C SER A 45 -7.59 1.70 5.63
N ILE A 46 -7.05 2.71 6.32
CA ILE A 46 -5.98 3.53 5.75
C ILE A 46 -4.82 2.64 5.33
N GLY A 47 -4.38 2.80 4.11
CA GLY A 47 -3.24 2.07 3.58
C GLY A 47 -1.96 2.86 3.63
N TYR A 48 -0.84 2.19 3.36
CA TYR A 48 0.48 2.78 3.47
C TYR A 48 1.28 2.53 2.21
N ARG A 49 2.04 3.52 1.77
CA ARG A 49 2.91 3.36 0.60
C ARG A 49 4.36 3.55 1.01
N GLN A 50 5.22 2.69 0.48
CA GLN A 50 6.66 2.79 0.65
C GLN A 50 7.32 2.83 -0.72
N ASN A 51 8.57 3.27 -0.75
CA ASN A 51 9.36 3.18 -1.97
C ASN A 51 10.01 1.80 -2.04
N THR A 52 9.91 1.17 -3.19
CA THR A 52 10.50 -0.16 -3.43
C THR A 52 11.98 -0.17 -3.10
N LYS A 53 12.68 0.92 -3.39
CA LYS A 53 14.10 1.02 -3.18
C LYS A 53 14.51 0.80 -1.72
N GLU A 54 13.78 1.39 -0.77
CA GLU A 54 14.04 1.16 0.65
C GLU A 54 13.79 -0.28 1.04
N ILE A 55 12.70 -0.85 0.53
CA ILE A 55 12.38 -2.25 0.83
C ILE A 55 13.48 -3.17 0.33
N GLN A 56 13.97 -2.93 -0.88
CA GLN A 56 15.06 -3.72 -1.46
C GLN A 56 16.37 -3.58 -0.68
N SER A 57 16.55 -2.47 0.03
CA SER A 57 17.72 -2.28 0.86
C SER A 57 17.54 -2.80 2.29
N GLY A 58 16.42 -3.42 2.58
CA GLY A 58 16.17 -4.03 3.89
C GLY A 58 15.45 -3.15 4.89
N ILE A 59 14.89 -2.02 4.44
CA ILE A 59 14.11 -1.13 5.30
C ILE A 59 12.65 -1.32 4.95
N PHE A 60 11.88 -1.87 5.89
CA PHE A 60 10.51 -2.31 5.61
C PHE A 60 9.42 -1.44 6.23
N ASP A 61 9.77 -0.30 6.79
CA ASP A 61 8.82 0.57 7.47
C ASP A 61 9.04 2.05 7.16
N GLN A 62 9.52 2.35 5.97
CA GLN A 62 9.79 3.72 5.57
C GLN A 62 8.55 4.29 4.87
N TYR A 63 7.48 4.48 5.62
CA TYR A 63 6.21 4.91 5.06
C TYR A 63 6.25 6.38 4.65
N SER A 64 5.88 6.65 3.41
CA SER A 64 5.93 8.00 2.84
C SER A 64 4.57 8.57 2.52
N VAL A 65 3.57 7.74 2.32
CA VAL A 65 2.22 8.18 1.97
C VAL A 65 1.21 7.31 2.68
N PHE A 66 0.13 7.94 3.14
CA PHE A 66 -1.02 7.24 3.71
C PHE A 66 -2.21 7.54 2.81
N TYR A 67 -3.07 6.57 2.59
CA TYR A 67 -4.15 6.76 1.63
C TYR A 67 -5.43 6.05 2.02
N GLU A 68 -6.53 6.62 1.54
CA GLU A 68 -7.83 5.97 1.57
C GLU A 68 -8.05 5.45 0.16
N LEU A 69 -8.20 4.13 0.00
CA LEU A 69 -8.32 3.50 -1.31
C LEU A 69 -9.78 3.47 -1.75
N LEU A 70 -10.05 3.92 -2.97
CA LEU A 70 -11.39 4.01 -3.50
C LEU A 70 -11.47 3.23 -4.81
N ASP A 71 -12.58 2.54 -5.03
CA ASP A 71 -12.78 1.81 -6.27
C ASP A 71 -13.32 2.73 -7.36
N GLU A 72 -13.96 3.82 -6.97
CA GLU A 72 -14.57 4.75 -7.93
C GLU A 72 -13.94 6.12 -7.81
N LYS A 73 -13.90 6.82 -8.93
CA LYS A 73 -13.35 8.16 -9.00
C LYS A 73 -14.20 9.12 -8.16
N PRO A 74 -13.61 9.79 -7.18
CA PRO A 74 -14.36 10.74 -6.37
C PRO A 74 -14.66 12.00 -7.16
N GLN A 75 -15.67 12.73 -6.70
CA GLN A 75 -16.05 14.01 -7.32
C GLN A 75 -15.80 15.13 -6.34
N LYS A 76 -15.42 16.28 -6.85
CA LYS A 76 -15.25 17.50 -6.06
C LYS A 76 -14.09 17.49 -5.07
N VAL A 77 -13.22 16.51 -5.13
CA VAL A 77 -12.03 16.46 -4.30
C VAL A 77 -10.85 16.03 -5.16
N ASN A 78 -9.66 16.42 -4.76
CA ASN A 78 -8.46 15.99 -5.44
C ASN A 78 -8.16 14.54 -5.09
N TYR A 79 -7.62 13.81 -6.03
CA TYR A 79 -7.29 12.42 -5.83
C TYR A 79 -6.05 12.05 -6.62
N SER A 80 -5.44 10.92 -6.24
CA SER A 80 -4.33 10.33 -6.96
C SER A 80 -4.79 9.02 -7.57
N VAL A 81 -4.08 8.51 -8.54
CA VAL A 81 -4.43 7.27 -9.22
C VAL A 81 -3.33 6.24 -8.99
N ARG A 82 -3.72 5.04 -8.56
CA ARG A 82 -2.85 3.88 -8.67
C ARG A 82 -3.17 3.29 -10.04
N PRO A 83 -2.25 3.40 -11.00
CA PRO A 83 -2.61 3.10 -12.39
C PRO A 83 -2.90 1.63 -12.64
N ALA A 84 -3.75 1.37 -13.61
CA ALA A 84 -4.00 0.02 -14.08
C ALA A 84 -2.71 -0.59 -14.59
N GLY A 85 -2.55 -1.88 -14.41
CA GLY A 85 -1.36 -2.59 -14.89
C GLY A 85 -1.14 -3.88 -14.14
N MET A 86 0.05 -4.44 -14.28
CA MET A 86 0.40 -5.68 -13.62
C MET A 86 1.09 -5.39 -12.29
N TYR A 87 0.71 -6.14 -11.28
CA TYR A 87 1.23 -5.97 -9.92
C TYR A 87 1.62 -7.31 -9.33
N LEU A 88 2.66 -7.30 -8.52
CA LEU A 88 3.07 -8.49 -7.77
C LEU A 88 2.39 -8.39 -6.42
N ILE A 89 1.56 -9.37 -6.10
CA ILE A 89 0.66 -9.30 -4.95
C ILE A 89 0.91 -10.47 -4.01
N ALA A 90 0.95 -10.16 -2.72
CA ALA A 90 1.01 -11.16 -1.67
C ALA A 90 0.11 -10.73 -0.53
N TYR A 91 -0.39 -11.71 0.21
CA TYR A 91 -1.18 -11.44 1.40
C TYR A 91 -0.35 -11.81 2.62
N HIS A 92 -0.33 -10.92 3.60
CA HIS A 92 0.28 -11.18 4.89
C HIS A 92 -0.83 -11.33 5.91
N LYS A 93 -0.97 -12.51 6.48
CA LYS A 93 -1.94 -12.74 7.53
C LYS A 93 -1.20 -12.72 8.87
N GLY A 94 -1.73 -11.96 9.81
CA GLY A 94 -1.17 -11.91 11.15
C GLY A 94 -0.59 -10.56 11.52
N LYS A 95 0.26 -10.57 12.52
CA LYS A 95 0.79 -9.36 13.12
C LYS A 95 1.66 -8.57 12.15
N TRP A 96 1.62 -7.27 12.27
CA TRP A 96 2.44 -6.40 11.42
C TRP A 96 3.93 -6.54 11.74
N GLN A 97 4.27 -6.98 12.95
CA GLN A 97 5.66 -7.20 13.34
C GLN A 97 6.34 -8.29 12.50
N THR A 98 5.55 -9.16 11.87
CA THR A 98 6.09 -10.22 11.01
C THR A 98 6.03 -9.87 9.53
N LEU A 99 5.66 -8.65 9.16
CA LEU A 99 5.63 -8.21 7.76
C LEU A 99 6.99 -8.36 7.09
N GLU A 100 8.06 -8.14 7.83
CA GLU A 100 9.41 -8.25 7.30
C GLU A 100 9.66 -9.61 6.62
N ASP A 101 9.18 -10.68 7.23
CA ASP A 101 9.36 -12.03 6.68
C ASP A 101 8.63 -12.17 5.34
N THR A 102 7.45 -11.60 5.25
CA THR A 102 6.68 -11.62 4.02
C THR A 102 7.35 -10.79 2.93
N TYR A 103 7.88 -9.62 3.28
CA TYR A 103 8.60 -8.81 2.32
C TYR A 103 9.81 -9.55 1.77
N LYS A 104 10.56 -10.24 2.62
CA LYS A 104 11.71 -11.01 2.18
C LYS A 104 11.32 -12.10 1.18
N LYS A 105 10.20 -12.77 1.43
CA LYS A 105 9.70 -13.79 0.51
C LYS A 105 9.30 -13.20 -0.83
N ILE A 106 8.67 -12.01 -0.82
CA ILE A 106 8.26 -11.35 -2.05
C ILE A 106 9.48 -10.96 -2.88
N LEU A 107 10.49 -10.37 -2.23
CA LEU A 107 11.71 -9.96 -2.93
C LEU A 107 12.44 -11.17 -3.53
N GLU A 108 12.48 -12.28 -2.80
CA GLU A 108 13.09 -13.49 -3.30
C GLU A 108 12.33 -14.05 -4.49
N TYR A 109 11.01 -14.09 -4.41
CA TYR A 109 10.15 -14.52 -5.50
C TYR A 109 10.38 -13.66 -6.75
N GLY A 110 10.45 -12.35 -6.57
CA GLY A 110 10.70 -11.43 -7.68
C GLY A 110 12.05 -11.68 -8.33
N LYS A 111 13.07 -11.94 -7.51
CA LYS A 111 14.39 -12.21 -8.02
C LYS A 111 14.42 -13.53 -8.79
N GLU A 112 13.84 -14.58 -8.24
CA GLU A 112 13.81 -15.90 -8.86
C GLU A 112 13.04 -15.89 -10.18
N ASN A 113 12.02 -15.08 -10.30
CA ASN A 113 11.19 -15.01 -11.49
C ASN A 113 11.55 -13.84 -12.40
N LYS A 114 12.66 -13.18 -12.10
CA LYS A 114 13.18 -12.08 -12.93
C LYS A 114 12.17 -10.96 -13.14
N ILE A 115 11.42 -10.63 -12.10
CA ILE A 115 10.44 -9.56 -12.15
C ILE A 115 11.12 -8.26 -11.73
N GLN A 116 10.98 -7.22 -12.55
CA GLN A 116 11.48 -5.91 -12.18
C GLN A 116 10.38 -5.13 -11.49
N LEU A 117 10.61 -4.78 -10.25
CA LEU A 117 9.63 -4.04 -9.47
C LEU A 117 9.68 -2.56 -9.83
N GLY A 118 8.53 -1.92 -9.83
CA GLY A 118 8.43 -0.49 -10.05
C GLY A 118 8.74 0.30 -8.79
N ALA A 119 8.46 1.59 -8.82
CA ALA A 119 8.90 2.51 -7.78
C ALA A 119 8.19 2.37 -6.44
N HIS A 120 6.97 1.90 -6.42
CA HIS A 120 6.15 1.94 -5.20
C HIS A 120 5.61 0.59 -4.80
N CYS A 121 5.46 0.44 -3.47
CA CYS A 121 4.81 -0.72 -2.86
C CYS A 121 3.70 -0.20 -1.95
N TYR A 122 2.54 -0.83 -2.03
CA TYR A 122 1.36 -0.45 -1.27
C TYR A 122 1.00 -1.55 -0.28
N GLU A 123 0.56 -1.13 0.91
CA GLU A 123 -0.02 -2.06 1.89
C GLU A 123 -1.48 -1.69 2.04
N ASP A 124 -2.35 -2.46 1.41
CA ASP A 124 -3.80 -2.30 1.54
C ASP A 124 -4.22 -3.09 2.76
N ILE A 125 -4.79 -2.42 3.75
CA ILE A 125 -5.17 -3.06 5.00
C ILE A 125 -6.60 -3.55 4.88
N LEU A 126 -6.78 -4.85 4.83
CA LEU A 126 -8.08 -5.46 4.66
C LEU A 126 -8.76 -5.74 6.00
N PHE A 127 -8.01 -6.28 6.96
CA PHE A 127 -8.50 -6.50 8.32
C PHE A 127 -7.47 -6.03 9.32
N ASP A 128 -7.88 -5.25 10.30
CA ASP A 128 -6.97 -4.71 11.32
C ASP A 128 -7.68 -4.63 12.67
N SER A 129 -7.13 -3.88 13.60
CA SER A 129 -7.68 -3.75 14.96
C SER A 129 -9.09 -3.17 15.00
N LEU A 130 -9.54 -2.53 13.94
CA LEU A 130 -10.89 -1.97 13.90
C LEU A 130 -11.92 -3.03 13.49
N THR A 131 -11.48 -4.11 12.84
CA THR A 131 -12.37 -5.14 12.32
C THR A 131 -12.18 -6.50 12.98
N MET A 132 -11.02 -6.77 13.57
CA MET A 132 -10.69 -8.08 14.15
C MET A 132 -10.19 -7.92 15.57
N SER A 133 -10.58 -8.82 16.44
CA SER A 133 -10.14 -8.81 17.83
C SER A 133 -8.78 -9.45 18.04
N GLU A 134 -8.38 -10.37 17.13
CA GLU A 134 -7.13 -11.08 17.28
C GLU A 134 -6.14 -10.63 16.19
N GLU A 135 -4.91 -10.33 16.60
CA GLU A 135 -3.88 -9.90 15.64
C GLU A 135 -3.57 -10.96 14.60
N GLU A 136 -3.77 -12.22 14.94
CA GLU A 136 -3.55 -13.33 13.99
C GLU A 136 -4.50 -13.27 12.80
N GLU A 137 -5.60 -12.52 12.93
CA GLU A 137 -6.58 -12.39 11.85
C GLU A 137 -6.41 -11.13 11.02
N TYR A 138 -5.42 -10.31 11.34
CA TYR A 138 -5.12 -9.13 10.53
C TYR A 138 -4.71 -9.58 9.14
N LEU A 139 -5.11 -8.84 8.14
CA LEU A 139 -4.79 -9.19 6.76
C LEU A 139 -4.34 -7.95 6.01
N THR A 140 -3.14 -8.00 5.48
CA THR A 140 -2.54 -6.93 4.69
C THR A 140 -2.28 -7.46 3.29
N ARG A 141 -2.72 -6.72 2.29
CA ARG A 141 -2.45 -7.06 0.89
C ARG A 141 -1.28 -6.21 0.44
N ILE A 142 -0.17 -6.85 0.12
CA ILE A 142 1.04 -6.17 -0.30
C ILE A 142 1.07 -6.13 -1.83
N VAL A 143 1.19 -4.94 -2.40
CA VAL A 143 1.03 -4.73 -3.84
C VAL A 143 2.23 -3.96 -4.36
N PHE A 144 3.11 -4.63 -5.09
CA PHE A 144 4.26 -3.97 -5.71
C PHE A 144 3.94 -3.64 -7.16
N GLU A 145 4.25 -2.42 -7.57
CA GLU A 145 4.21 -2.10 -8.99
C GLU A 145 5.24 -2.97 -9.71
N ILE A 146 4.91 -3.40 -10.90
CA ILE A 146 5.86 -4.08 -11.77
C ILE A 146 6.25 -3.09 -12.85
N GLN A 147 7.55 -2.92 -13.05
CA GLN A 147 8.05 -2.00 -14.05
C GLN A 147 7.68 -2.54 -15.42
N SER A 148 6.99 -1.73 -16.21
CA SER A 148 6.59 -2.19 -17.52
C SER A 148 7.83 -2.28 -18.38
N SER A 149 7.96 -3.39 -19.07
CA SER A 149 9.07 -3.59 -19.94
C SER A 149 8.78 -2.82 -21.17
N LYS A 150 9.14 -1.69 -21.28
CA LYS A 150 8.97 -0.97 -22.39
C LYS A 150 9.81 -1.29 -23.38
N SER A 151 10.11 -2.03 -23.42
CA SER A 151 10.78 -2.51 -24.22
C SER A 151 10.91 -2.02 -25.31
N GLY A 152 11.23 -1.77 -25.54
CA GLY A 152 11.30 -1.56 -26.39
C GLY A 152 11.61 -0.88 -26.67
N LYS A 153 11.52 -0.61 -26.54
CA LYS A 153 11.67 -0.15 -26.79
C LYS A 153 12.28 -0.12 -26.98
#